data_123ebce87e1c9757016c017da90db6b5
#
_entry.id   123ebce87e1c9757016c017da90db6b5
#
_cell.length_a   1.000
_cell.length_b   1.000
_cell.length_c   1.000
_cell.angle_alpha   90.00
_cell.angle_beta   90.00
_cell.angle_gamma   90.00
#
_symmetry.space_group_name_H-M   'P 1'
#
loop_
_entity.id
_entity.type
_entity.pdbx_description
1 polymer ?
#
loop_
_entity_poly.entity_id
_entity_poly.type
_entity_poly.pdbx_seq_one_letter_code
_entity_poly.pdbx_strand_id
1 'polypeptide(L)'
;MKAIVCNDFGPIKNIKYMDVENPEIDDESILINVRSVGVNFPDALLVQGKYQLKPETPFIPGMEVSGEIIELGSKVVDFKIGDRVAGLSRLSGYAEKAAVKFSSVFKIPDSMSFDDSCALLCAYGTSHYALKQRGQLKKDETLVVLGASGSTGIAAIQI
;
A
#
# COMPACT_ATOMS: atom_id res chain seq x y z
N MET A 1 14.61 -4.84 -12.05
CA MET A 1 14.47 -3.88 -10.94
C MET A 1 14.88 -4.52 -9.64
N LYS A 2 15.18 -3.72 -8.61
CA LYS A 2 15.41 -4.24 -7.25
C LYS A 2 14.09 -4.40 -6.51
N ALA A 3 13.97 -5.49 -5.73
CA ALA A 3 12.82 -5.77 -4.88
C ALA A 3 13.21 -6.56 -3.63
N ILE A 4 12.34 -6.49 -2.62
CA ILE A 4 12.39 -7.39 -1.46
C ILE A 4 11.47 -8.56 -1.76
N VAL A 5 12.01 -9.78 -1.77
CA VAL A 5 11.30 -10.99 -2.17
C VAL A 5 11.16 -11.95 -0.99
N CYS A 6 9.97 -12.48 -0.81
CA CYS A 6 9.67 -13.62 0.06
C CYS A 6 9.67 -14.89 -0.78
N ASN A 7 10.77 -15.65 -0.73
CA ASN A 7 10.90 -16.89 -1.49
C ASN A 7 10.08 -18.03 -0.87
N ASP A 8 10.01 -18.06 0.45
CA ASP A 8 9.25 -19.03 1.24
C ASP A 8 8.72 -18.35 2.50
N PHE A 9 7.57 -18.80 2.99
CA PHE A 9 7.04 -18.33 4.26
C PHE A 9 8.00 -18.68 5.41
N GLY A 10 8.23 -17.75 6.31
CA GLY A 10 9.11 -17.97 7.45
C GLY A 10 9.48 -16.70 8.22
N PRO A 11 10.53 -16.75 9.02
CA PRO A 11 10.98 -15.58 9.76
C PRO A 11 11.29 -14.39 8.83
N ILE A 12 10.98 -13.16 9.25
CA ILE A 12 11.19 -11.92 8.47
C ILE A 12 12.62 -11.81 7.92
N LYS A 13 13.63 -12.28 8.66
CA LYS A 13 15.03 -12.28 8.23
C LYS A 13 15.31 -13.09 6.95
N ASN A 14 14.37 -13.92 6.50
CA ASN A 14 14.52 -14.76 5.30
C ASN A 14 14.18 -14.03 4.00
N ILE A 15 13.49 -12.87 4.06
CA ILE A 15 13.25 -12.06 2.87
C ILE A 15 14.58 -11.60 2.26
N LYS A 16 14.64 -11.47 0.93
CA LYS A 16 15.85 -11.15 0.18
C LYS A 16 15.69 -9.88 -0.64
N TYR A 17 16.67 -9.00 -0.57
CA TYR A 17 16.81 -7.89 -1.51
C TYR A 17 17.55 -8.40 -2.74
N MET A 18 16.91 -8.41 -3.90
CA MET A 18 17.44 -9.03 -5.11
C MET A 18 16.93 -8.37 -6.38
N ASP A 19 17.56 -8.71 -7.50
CA ASP A 19 17.09 -8.33 -8.82
C ASP A 19 15.94 -9.23 -9.25
N VAL A 20 14.89 -8.61 -9.78
CA VAL A 20 13.73 -9.27 -10.37
C VAL A 20 13.35 -8.60 -11.71
N GLU A 21 12.58 -9.26 -12.52
CA GLU A 21 12.01 -8.66 -13.73
C GLU A 21 11.08 -7.50 -13.39
N ASN A 22 10.93 -6.54 -14.31
CA ASN A 22 9.92 -5.49 -14.14
C ASN A 22 8.53 -6.12 -14.23
N PRO A 23 7.55 -5.64 -13.44
CA PRO A 23 6.19 -6.12 -13.55
C PRO A 23 5.58 -5.71 -14.90
N GLU A 24 4.86 -6.63 -15.52
CA GLU A 24 3.98 -6.31 -16.64
C GLU A 24 2.67 -5.72 -16.12
N ILE A 25 2.06 -4.83 -16.89
CA ILE A 25 0.74 -4.28 -16.59
C ILE A 25 -0.30 -4.83 -17.57
N ASP A 26 -1.52 -5.00 -17.08
CA ASP A 26 -2.68 -5.27 -17.92
C ASP A 26 -3.43 -3.96 -18.28
N ASP A 27 -4.50 -4.09 -19.06
CA ASP A 27 -5.31 -2.96 -19.52
C ASP A 27 -5.83 -2.04 -18.41
N GLU A 28 -5.99 -2.55 -17.18
CA GLU A 28 -6.59 -1.85 -16.05
C GLU A 28 -5.56 -1.47 -14.96
N SER A 29 -4.29 -1.59 -15.26
CA SER A 29 -3.22 -1.35 -14.30
C SER A 29 -2.40 -0.12 -14.67
N ILE A 30 -1.76 0.44 -13.65
CA ILE A 30 -0.83 1.57 -13.73
C ILE A 30 0.51 1.08 -13.22
N LEU A 31 1.59 1.35 -13.94
CA LEU A 31 2.95 1.13 -13.48
C LEU A 31 3.46 2.38 -12.79
N ILE A 32 3.80 2.25 -11.53
CA ILE A 32 4.30 3.33 -10.68
C ILE A 32 5.80 3.16 -10.47
N ASN A 33 6.59 4.20 -10.75
CA ASN A 33 7.97 4.34 -10.28
C ASN A 33 7.91 4.72 -8.79
N VAL A 34 8.21 3.78 -7.92
CA VAL A 34 7.99 3.89 -6.48
C VAL A 34 8.98 4.86 -5.85
N ARG A 35 8.47 5.79 -5.07
CA ARG A 35 9.24 6.78 -4.29
C ARG A 35 9.16 6.51 -2.79
N SER A 36 8.02 5.99 -2.33
CA SER A 36 7.83 5.61 -0.94
C SER A 36 6.93 4.39 -0.82
N VAL A 37 7.17 3.57 0.19
CA VAL A 37 6.37 2.39 0.53
C VAL A 37 6.05 2.41 2.02
N GLY A 38 4.84 2.04 2.38
CA GLY A 38 4.47 1.85 3.78
C GLY A 38 4.86 0.46 4.27
N VAL A 39 5.40 0.41 5.49
CA VAL A 39 5.68 -0.85 6.18
C VAL A 39 4.63 -1.06 7.24
N ASN A 40 3.80 -2.07 7.04
CA ASN A 40 2.65 -2.33 7.88
C ASN A 40 2.79 -3.65 8.66
N PHE A 41 2.13 -3.75 9.81
CA PHE A 41 2.12 -4.98 10.60
C PHE A 41 1.61 -6.21 9.81
N PRO A 42 0.58 -6.09 8.95
CA PRO A 42 0.18 -7.18 8.06
C PRO A 42 1.28 -7.71 7.15
N ASP A 43 2.22 -6.87 6.67
CA ASP A 43 3.32 -7.33 5.82
C ASP A 43 4.22 -8.32 6.56
N ALA A 44 4.48 -8.05 7.85
CA ALA A 44 5.25 -8.95 8.71
C ALA A 44 4.54 -10.29 8.93
N LEU A 45 3.22 -10.29 9.06
CA LEU A 45 2.41 -11.52 9.17
C LEU A 45 2.35 -12.27 7.84
N LEU A 46 2.26 -11.52 6.73
CA LEU A 46 2.18 -12.07 5.39
C LEU A 46 3.42 -12.92 5.06
N VAL A 47 4.62 -12.37 5.25
CA VAL A 47 5.87 -13.11 4.96
C VAL A 47 6.07 -14.31 5.89
N GLN A 48 5.45 -14.31 7.06
CA GLN A 48 5.47 -15.45 7.99
C GLN A 48 4.38 -16.51 7.68
N GLY A 49 3.53 -16.29 6.68
CA GLY A 49 2.39 -17.16 6.40
C GLY A 49 1.29 -17.13 7.47
N LYS A 50 1.28 -16.10 8.32
CA LYS A 50 0.33 -15.94 9.44
C LYS A 50 -0.82 -14.97 9.13
N TYR A 51 -0.80 -14.35 7.95
CA TYR A 51 -1.87 -13.48 7.52
C TYR A 51 -2.97 -14.29 6.82
N GLN A 52 -4.17 -13.74 6.74
CA GLN A 52 -5.32 -14.39 6.08
C GLN A 52 -5.11 -14.58 4.57
N LEU A 53 -4.40 -13.65 3.92
CA LEU A 53 -3.94 -13.80 2.54
C LEU A 53 -2.65 -14.64 2.55
N LYS A 54 -2.59 -15.66 1.70
CA LYS A 54 -1.41 -16.52 1.49
C LYS A 54 -1.10 -16.57 0.00
N PRO A 55 -0.31 -15.60 -0.51
CA PRO A 55 0.10 -15.65 -1.92
C PRO A 55 1.00 -16.85 -2.19
N GLU A 56 1.04 -17.26 -3.45
CA GLU A 56 2.05 -18.22 -3.90
C GLU A 56 3.45 -17.61 -3.77
N THR A 57 4.42 -18.42 -3.35
CA THR A 57 5.82 -18.02 -3.27
C THR A 57 6.56 -18.40 -4.57
N PRO A 58 7.52 -17.59 -5.06
CA PRO A 58 8.00 -16.33 -4.48
C PRO A 58 7.04 -15.15 -4.73
N PHE A 59 6.99 -14.18 -3.81
CA PHE A 59 6.24 -12.95 -4.00
C PHE A 59 6.97 -11.73 -3.40
N ILE A 60 6.58 -10.54 -3.83
CA ILE A 60 7.06 -9.27 -3.29
C ILE A 60 5.99 -8.75 -2.33
N PRO A 61 6.28 -8.54 -1.03
CA PRO A 61 5.34 -7.94 -0.09
C PRO A 61 5.17 -6.42 -0.31
N GLY A 62 4.41 -5.76 0.57
CA GLY A 62 4.13 -4.33 0.53
C GLY A 62 2.75 -4.02 -0.03
N MET A 63 1.91 -3.38 0.80
CA MET A 63 0.48 -3.18 0.50
C MET A 63 0.17 -1.77 0.00
N GLU A 64 1.06 -0.81 0.21
CA GLU A 64 0.84 0.58 -0.18
C GLU A 64 2.11 1.20 -0.74
N VAL A 65 1.94 2.00 -1.77
CA VAL A 65 3.04 2.68 -2.47
C VAL A 65 2.64 4.10 -2.83
N SER A 66 3.63 4.97 -3.02
CA SER A 66 3.45 6.24 -3.69
C SER A 66 4.61 6.51 -4.64
N GLY A 67 4.35 7.28 -5.68
CA GLY A 67 5.34 7.55 -6.71
C GLY A 67 4.76 8.26 -7.91
N GLU A 68 5.42 8.10 -9.04
CA GLU A 68 5.08 8.72 -10.32
C GLU A 68 4.67 7.66 -11.33
N ILE A 69 3.63 7.93 -12.08
CA ILE A 69 3.16 7.02 -13.15
C ILE A 69 4.18 7.00 -14.29
N ILE A 70 4.60 5.82 -14.71
CA ILE A 70 5.53 5.62 -15.84
C ILE A 70 4.91 4.83 -17.00
N GLU A 71 3.80 4.12 -16.77
CA GLU A 71 3.08 3.40 -17.83
C GLU A 71 1.60 3.24 -17.43
N LEU A 72 0.72 3.17 -18.44
CA LEU A 72 -0.73 3.07 -18.27
C LEU A 72 -1.29 1.94 -19.12
N GLY A 73 -2.17 1.16 -18.55
CA GLY A 73 -3.00 0.19 -19.28
C GLY A 73 -3.99 0.89 -20.20
N SER A 74 -4.41 0.22 -21.25
CA SER A 74 -5.22 0.79 -22.34
C SER A 74 -6.60 1.31 -21.92
N LYS A 75 -7.13 0.83 -20.78
CA LYS A 75 -8.42 1.26 -20.22
C LYS A 75 -8.32 2.35 -19.16
N VAL A 76 -7.12 2.83 -18.87
CA VAL A 76 -6.89 3.87 -17.86
C VAL A 76 -7.06 5.24 -18.51
N VAL A 77 -8.12 5.96 -18.17
CA VAL A 77 -8.47 7.24 -18.82
C VAL A 77 -8.26 8.49 -17.96
N ASP A 78 -8.26 8.35 -16.64
CA ASP A 78 -8.22 9.49 -15.69
C ASP A 78 -6.81 9.89 -15.25
N PHE A 79 -5.79 9.20 -15.73
CA PHE A 79 -4.40 9.37 -15.36
C PHE A 79 -3.53 9.64 -16.58
N LYS A 80 -2.37 10.24 -16.35
CA LYS A 80 -1.32 10.43 -17.37
C LYS A 80 0.05 10.07 -16.80
N ILE A 81 1.00 9.75 -17.69
CA ILE A 81 2.40 9.56 -17.33
C ILE A 81 2.93 10.84 -16.66
N GLY A 82 3.65 10.67 -15.55
CA GLY A 82 4.16 11.74 -14.70
C GLY A 82 3.20 12.19 -13.60
N ASP A 83 1.94 11.73 -13.56
CA ASP A 83 1.07 12.02 -12.43
C ASP A 83 1.67 11.46 -11.14
N ARG A 84 1.62 12.26 -10.08
CA ARG A 84 1.99 11.87 -8.72
C ARG A 84 0.82 11.16 -8.07
N VAL A 85 1.07 9.96 -7.57
CA VAL A 85 0.00 9.07 -7.07
C VAL A 85 0.40 8.31 -5.82
N ALA A 86 -0.63 7.87 -5.10
CA ALA A 86 -0.52 6.84 -4.07
C ALA A 86 -1.51 5.71 -4.38
N GLY A 87 -1.17 4.46 -4.09
CA GLY A 87 -1.97 3.30 -4.45
C GLY A 87 -1.87 2.14 -3.47
N LEU A 88 -2.96 1.40 -3.35
CA LEU A 88 -3.04 0.15 -2.60
C LEU A 88 -2.76 -1.02 -3.55
N SER A 89 -1.57 -1.62 -3.41
CA SER A 89 -1.09 -2.68 -4.30
C SER A 89 -1.46 -4.10 -3.84
N ARG A 90 -1.88 -4.27 -2.60
CA ARG A 90 -2.05 -5.56 -1.91
C ARG A 90 -0.75 -6.38 -1.78
N LEU A 91 0.06 -6.40 -2.81
CA LEU A 91 1.38 -7.03 -2.93
C LEU A 91 2.24 -6.18 -3.87
N SER A 92 3.53 -6.52 -3.98
CA SER A 92 4.49 -5.89 -4.92
C SER A 92 4.91 -4.46 -4.59
N GLY A 93 4.59 -3.93 -3.39
CA GLY A 93 4.98 -2.59 -2.99
C GLY A 93 6.48 -2.45 -2.69
N TYR A 94 7.14 -3.49 -2.17
CA TYR A 94 8.56 -3.43 -1.79
C TYR A 94 9.50 -3.64 -2.98
N ALA A 95 9.34 -2.80 -4.01
CA ALA A 95 10.10 -2.81 -5.24
C ALA A 95 10.27 -1.40 -5.81
N GLU A 96 11.22 -1.22 -6.72
CA GLU A 96 11.42 0.05 -7.42
C GLU A 96 10.24 0.43 -8.33
N LYS A 97 9.46 -0.57 -8.78
CA LYS A 97 8.26 -0.36 -9.60
C LYS A 97 7.13 -1.27 -9.11
N ALA A 98 5.93 -0.76 -9.11
CA ALA A 98 4.74 -1.50 -8.71
C ALA A 98 3.62 -1.36 -9.76
N ALA A 99 3.04 -2.48 -10.16
CA ALA A 99 1.82 -2.52 -10.96
C ALA A 99 0.61 -2.49 -10.03
N VAL A 100 -0.25 -1.48 -10.18
CA VAL A 100 -1.42 -1.27 -9.31
C VAL A 100 -2.67 -1.08 -10.16
N LYS A 101 -3.78 -1.70 -9.80
CA LYS A 101 -5.06 -1.47 -10.46
C LYS A 101 -5.48 -0.01 -10.34
N PHE A 102 -5.85 0.64 -11.44
CA PHE A 102 -6.19 2.06 -11.46
C PHE A 102 -7.31 2.42 -10.47
N SER A 103 -8.24 1.49 -10.21
CA SER A 103 -9.32 1.66 -9.23
C SER A 103 -8.84 1.78 -7.77
N SER A 104 -7.57 1.46 -7.50
CA SER A 104 -6.93 1.55 -6.18
C SER A 104 -5.81 2.60 -6.14
N VAL A 105 -5.77 3.49 -7.14
CA VAL A 105 -4.77 4.56 -7.26
C VAL A 105 -5.45 5.92 -7.11
N PHE A 106 -4.81 6.84 -6.41
CA PHE A 106 -5.30 8.18 -6.12
C PHE A 106 -4.23 9.22 -6.48
N LYS A 107 -4.63 10.29 -7.18
CA LYS A 107 -3.73 11.43 -7.41
C LYS A 107 -3.46 12.14 -6.10
N ILE A 108 -2.22 12.57 -5.92
CA ILE A 108 -1.81 13.34 -4.74
C ILE A 108 -1.46 14.78 -5.15
N PRO A 109 -1.77 15.78 -4.29
CA PRO A 109 -1.39 17.17 -4.56
C PRO A 109 0.13 17.34 -4.66
N ASP A 110 0.58 18.32 -5.43
CA ASP A 110 2.01 18.64 -5.56
C ASP A 110 2.65 19.03 -4.21
N SER A 111 1.87 19.62 -3.31
CA SER A 111 2.30 20.01 -1.97
C SER A 111 2.46 18.84 -0.99
N MET A 112 1.93 17.65 -1.31
CA MET A 112 2.02 16.47 -0.43
C MET A 112 3.27 15.66 -0.77
N SER A 113 4.02 15.26 0.24
CA SER A 113 5.17 14.37 0.05
C SER A 113 4.71 12.95 -0.34
N PHE A 114 5.59 12.19 -1.00
CA PHE A 114 5.30 10.77 -1.26
C PHE A 114 5.19 9.97 0.03
N ASP A 115 5.98 10.30 1.04
CA ASP A 115 5.95 9.62 2.35
C ASP A 115 4.61 9.83 3.05
N ASP A 116 4.13 11.08 3.15
CA ASP A 116 2.84 11.38 3.78
C ASP A 116 1.69 10.73 3.02
N SER A 117 1.70 10.79 1.69
CA SER A 117 0.65 10.20 0.86
C SER A 117 0.59 8.69 0.97
N CYS A 118 1.74 8.03 1.07
CA CYS A 118 1.82 6.60 1.27
C CYS A 118 1.26 6.21 2.65
N ALA A 119 1.68 6.90 3.72
CA ALA A 119 1.27 6.62 5.09
C ALA A 119 -0.24 6.79 5.35
N LEU A 120 -0.94 7.57 4.51
CA LEU A 120 -2.38 7.76 4.62
C LEU A 120 -3.21 6.52 4.26
N LEU A 121 -2.76 5.70 3.31
CA LEU A 121 -3.63 4.72 2.68
C LEU A 121 -4.06 3.61 3.65
N CYS A 122 -3.12 2.87 4.22
CA CYS A 122 -3.46 1.76 5.11
C CYS A 122 -3.97 2.26 6.48
N ALA A 123 -3.24 3.18 7.12
CA ALA A 123 -3.56 3.59 8.48
C ALA A 123 -4.86 4.41 8.54
N TYR A 124 -4.97 5.49 7.77
CA TYR A 124 -6.15 6.36 7.80
C TYR A 124 -7.33 5.73 7.07
N GLY A 125 -7.09 5.03 5.96
CA GLY A 125 -8.14 4.29 5.26
C GLY A 125 -8.80 3.25 6.15
N THR A 126 -8.01 2.47 6.90
CA THR A 126 -8.50 1.49 7.86
C THR A 126 -9.29 2.15 8.99
N SER A 127 -8.74 3.19 9.61
CA SER A 127 -9.40 3.87 10.73
C SER A 127 -10.66 4.59 10.29
N HIS A 128 -10.64 5.28 9.15
CA HIS A 128 -11.82 5.92 8.59
C HIS A 128 -12.93 4.90 8.29
N TYR A 129 -12.59 3.79 7.66
CA TYR A 129 -13.56 2.72 7.39
C TYR A 129 -14.14 2.15 8.67
N ALA A 130 -13.32 1.88 9.68
CA ALA A 130 -13.75 1.35 10.96
C ALA A 130 -14.69 2.32 11.69
N LEU A 131 -14.31 3.60 11.81
CA LEU A 131 -15.08 4.59 12.57
C LEU A 131 -16.36 5.03 11.84
N LYS A 132 -16.24 5.35 10.54
CA LYS A 132 -17.36 5.93 9.78
C LYS A 132 -18.31 4.90 9.20
N GLN A 133 -17.78 3.85 8.58
CA GLN A 133 -18.64 2.89 7.88
C GLN A 133 -19.06 1.72 8.76
N ARG A 134 -18.17 1.19 9.59
CA ARG A 134 -18.48 0.03 10.43
C ARG A 134 -19.02 0.44 11.79
N GLY A 135 -18.32 1.32 12.50
CA GLY A 135 -18.72 1.82 13.82
C GLY A 135 -19.82 2.87 13.79
N GLN A 136 -20.00 3.56 12.64
CA GLN A 136 -20.97 4.64 12.47
C GLN A 136 -20.88 5.69 13.59
N LEU A 137 -19.66 6.01 14.01
CA LEU A 137 -19.37 6.97 15.07
C LEU A 137 -20.05 8.31 14.80
N LYS A 138 -20.81 8.79 15.77
CA LYS A 138 -21.58 10.03 15.72
C LYS A 138 -20.90 11.12 16.55
N LYS A 139 -21.31 12.36 16.27
CA LYS A 139 -20.94 13.50 17.10
C LYS A 139 -21.42 13.26 18.55
N ASP A 140 -20.62 13.71 19.50
CA ASP A 140 -20.88 13.62 20.96
C ASP A 140 -20.79 12.19 21.55
N GLU A 141 -20.39 11.18 20.79
CA GLU A 141 -20.05 9.88 21.33
C GLU A 141 -18.62 9.85 21.88
N THR A 142 -18.38 9.02 22.87
CA THR A 142 -17.04 8.80 23.44
C THR A 142 -16.38 7.62 22.76
N LEU A 143 -15.22 7.85 22.14
CA LEU A 143 -14.39 6.82 21.52
C LEU A 143 -13.24 6.43 22.44
N VAL A 144 -13.08 5.13 22.70
CA VAL A 144 -11.89 4.57 23.36
C VAL A 144 -11.01 3.89 22.32
N VAL A 145 -9.76 4.33 22.21
CA VAL A 145 -8.80 3.79 21.25
C VAL A 145 -7.76 2.94 21.99
N LEU A 146 -7.81 1.63 21.82
CA LEU A 146 -6.79 0.71 22.32
C LEU A 146 -5.64 0.65 21.32
N GLY A 147 -4.38 0.70 21.80
CA GLY A 147 -3.21 0.76 20.93
C GLY A 147 -3.04 2.14 20.26
N ALA A 148 -3.37 3.20 20.98
CA ALA A 148 -3.39 4.59 20.50
C ALA A 148 -2.07 5.11 19.94
N SER A 149 -0.92 4.50 20.29
CA SER A 149 0.40 4.87 19.78
C SER A 149 0.78 4.20 18.46
N GLY A 150 0.00 3.22 17.99
CA GLY A 150 0.19 2.62 16.67
C GLY A 150 -0.35 3.49 15.55
N SER A 151 0.11 3.28 14.31
CA SER A 151 -0.29 4.09 13.14
C SER A 151 -1.82 4.18 12.96
N THR A 152 -2.53 3.05 13.06
CA THR A 152 -4.00 3.02 12.99
C THR A 152 -4.65 3.72 14.18
N GLY A 153 -4.07 3.59 15.39
CA GLY A 153 -4.57 4.27 16.59
C GLY A 153 -4.41 5.79 16.50
N ILE A 154 -3.26 6.26 16.08
CA ILE A 154 -3.01 7.70 15.82
C ILE A 154 -3.98 8.23 14.77
N ALA A 155 -4.15 7.52 13.65
CA ALA A 155 -5.08 7.88 12.61
C ALA A 155 -6.53 7.98 13.14
N ALA A 156 -6.97 7.04 13.97
CA ALA A 156 -8.30 7.05 14.58
C ALA A 156 -8.53 8.27 15.48
N ILE A 157 -7.50 8.68 16.25
CA ILE A 157 -7.57 9.88 17.11
C ILE A 157 -7.65 11.15 16.28
N GLN A 158 -6.90 11.23 15.17
CA GLN A 158 -6.87 12.42 14.32
C GLN A 158 -8.14 12.58 13.48
N ILE A 159 -8.78 11.48 13.08
CA ILE A 159 -10.07 11.49 12.37
C ILE A 159 -11.20 11.96 13.29
#